data_a04dede287a7f4b7c8b80220ef877ac7
#
_entry.id   a04dede287a7f4b7c8b80220ef877ac7
#
_cell.length_a   1.000
_cell.length_b   1.000
_cell.length_c   1.000
_cell.angle_alpha   90.00
_cell.angle_beta   90.00
_cell.angle_gamma   90.00
#
_symmetry.space_group_name_H-M   'P 1'
#
loop_
_entity.id
_entity.type
_entity.pdbx_description
1 polymer ?
#
loop_
_entity_poly.entity_id
_entity_poly.type
_entity_poly.pdbx_seq_one_letter_code
_entity_poly.pdbx_strand_id
1 'polypeptide(L)' 'EESRKLESSIDRLLNEEKQMRLAENVAGTRKAATEILKLCFEAKDWKLLNEQILNLSKKRGQLKQ' A
#
# COMPACT_ATOMS: atom_id res chain seq x y z
N GLU A 1 -13.46 8.86 13.00
CA GLU A 1 -14.22 8.72 11.84
C GLU A 1 -13.47 8.83 10.55
N GLU A 2 -12.81 9.94 10.34
CA GLU A 2 -12.01 10.04 9.13
C GLU A 2 -10.87 9.06 9.16
N SER A 3 -10.31 8.84 10.34
CA SER A 3 -9.25 7.85 10.47
C SER A 3 -9.76 6.48 10.06
N ARG A 4 -10.98 6.19 10.46
CA ARG A 4 -11.57 4.92 10.17
C ARG A 4 -11.74 4.72 8.67
N LYS A 5 -12.19 5.77 8.01
CA LYS A 5 -12.36 5.71 6.57
C LYS A 5 -11.03 5.46 5.89
N LEU A 6 -10.01 6.15 6.36
CA LEU A 6 -8.69 5.99 5.78
C LEU A 6 -8.20 4.55 5.93
N GLU A 7 -8.34 4.01 7.12
CA GLU A 7 -7.90 2.65 7.37
C GLU A 7 -8.65 1.66 6.49
N SER A 8 -9.94 1.88 6.35
CA SER A 8 -10.77 1.01 5.52
C SER A 8 -10.30 1.05 4.09
N SER A 9 -10.04 2.24 3.59
CA SER A 9 -9.59 2.39 2.22
C SER A 9 -8.24 1.72 2.02
N ILE A 10 -7.35 1.89 2.98
CA ILE A 10 -6.03 1.29 2.88
C ILE A 10 -6.12 -0.23 2.95
N ASP A 11 -6.99 -0.74 3.81
CA ASP A 11 -7.18 -2.18 3.91
C ASP A 11 -7.61 -2.75 2.57
N ARG A 12 -8.55 -2.07 1.92
CA ARG A 12 -9.04 -2.50 0.64
C ARG A 12 -7.92 -2.48 -0.40
N LEU A 13 -7.15 -1.42 -0.41
CA LEU A 13 -6.06 -1.31 -1.36
C LEU A 13 -4.99 -2.35 -1.10
N LEU A 14 -4.71 -2.61 0.16
CA LEU A 14 -3.74 -3.65 0.50
C LEU A 14 -4.21 -5.00 -0.01
N ASN A 15 -5.50 -5.26 0.12
CA ASN A 15 -6.07 -6.49 -0.37
C ASN A 15 -5.93 -6.59 -1.89
N GLU A 16 -6.21 -5.50 -2.57
CA GLU A 16 -6.07 -5.46 -4.02
C GLU A 16 -4.63 -5.64 -4.43
N GLU A 17 -3.74 -4.99 -3.72
CA GLU A 17 -2.31 -5.12 -4.01
C GLU A 17 -1.88 -6.57 -3.89
N LYS A 18 -2.37 -7.23 -2.85
CA LYS A 18 -2.05 -8.62 -2.65
C LYS A 18 -2.58 -9.48 -3.81
N GLN A 19 -3.80 -9.22 -4.23
CA GLN A 19 -4.39 -9.95 -5.34
C GLN A 19 -3.59 -9.78 -6.62
N MET A 20 -3.22 -8.54 -6.89
CA MET A 20 -2.43 -8.26 -8.09
C MET A 20 -1.07 -8.94 -8.04
N ARG A 21 -0.48 -8.94 -6.87
CA ARG A 21 0.83 -9.56 -6.70
C ARG A 21 0.73 -11.06 -6.93
N LEU A 22 -0.29 -11.68 -6.40
CA LEU A 22 -0.49 -13.12 -6.58
C LEU A 22 -0.78 -13.45 -8.04
N ALA A 23 -1.43 -12.55 -8.75
CA ALA A 23 -1.71 -12.74 -10.15
C ALA A 23 -0.52 -12.33 -11.03
N GLU A 24 0.56 -11.90 -10.40
CA GLU A 24 1.76 -11.45 -11.12
C GLU A 24 1.47 -10.25 -12.00
N ASN A 25 0.52 -9.45 -11.59
CA ASN A 25 0.19 -8.22 -12.31
C ASN A 25 1.03 -7.09 -11.73
N VAL A 26 2.21 -6.91 -12.28
CA VAL A 26 3.14 -5.91 -11.76
C VAL A 26 2.57 -4.50 -11.84
N ALA A 27 1.96 -4.18 -12.95
CA ALA A 27 1.40 -2.85 -13.13
C ALA A 27 0.30 -2.58 -12.11
N GLY A 28 -0.56 -3.57 -11.88
CA GLY A 28 -1.63 -3.43 -10.90
C GLY A 28 -1.10 -3.30 -9.49
N THR A 29 -0.08 -4.10 -9.17
CA THR A 29 0.53 -4.04 -7.85
C THR A 29 1.12 -2.66 -7.60
N ARG A 30 1.83 -2.14 -8.59
CA ARG A 30 2.44 -0.83 -8.46
C ARG A 30 1.38 0.25 -8.29
N LYS A 31 0.33 0.16 -9.06
CA LYS A 31 -0.74 1.14 -8.97
C LYS A 31 -1.37 1.13 -7.59
N ALA A 32 -1.66 -0.04 -7.08
CA ALA A 32 -2.28 -0.16 -5.76
C ALA A 32 -1.37 0.43 -4.70
N ALA A 33 -0.08 0.13 -4.78
CA ALA A 33 0.88 0.66 -3.81
C ALA A 33 0.91 2.17 -3.86
N THR A 34 0.91 2.73 -5.06
CA THR A 34 0.92 4.17 -5.23
C THR A 34 -0.33 4.79 -4.60
N GLU A 35 -1.47 4.16 -4.81
CA GLU A 35 -2.71 4.67 -4.25
C GLU A 35 -2.66 4.68 -2.73
N ILE A 36 -2.11 3.63 -2.15
CA ILE A 36 -1.98 3.56 -0.70
C ILE A 36 -1.15 4.72 -0.19
N LEU A 37 0.00 4.94 -0.81
CA LEU A 37 0.87 6.02 -0.37
C LEU A 37 0.21 7.37 -0.58
N LYS A 38 -0.52 7.50 -1.66
CA LYS A 38 -1.21 8.75 -1.95
C LYS A 38 -2.24 9.08 -0.88
N LEU A 39 -3.00 8.08 -0.47
CA LEU A 39 -4.00 8.27 0.57
C LEU A 39 -3.34 8.72 1.87
N CYS A 40 -2.25 8.07 2.24
CA CYS A 40 -1.55 8.44 3.46
C CYS A 40 -1.04 9.87 3.38
N PHE A 41 -0.53 10.24 2.23
CA PHE A 41 0.00 11.58 2.03
C PHE A 41 -1.10 12.63 2.14
N GLU A 42 -2.23 12.36 1.52
CA GLU A 42 -3.34 13.30 1.54
C GLU A 42 -3.91 13.47 2.94
N ALA A 43 -3.92 12.39 3.70
CA ALA A 43 -4.38 12.44 5.07
C ALA A 43 -3.33 13.05 5.99
N LYS A 44 -2.13 13.26 5.47
CA LYS A 44 -1.01 13.79 6.23
C LYS A 44 -0.69 12.91 7.42
N ASP A 45 -0.92 11.64 7.27
CA ASP A 45 -0.59 10.67 8.29
C ASP A 45 0.81 10.15 8.01
N TRP A 46 1.79 10.91 8.41
CA TRP A 46 3.17 10.59 8.10
C TRP A 46 3.62 9.29 8.71
N LYS A 47 3.08 8.98 9.87
CA LYS A 47 3.41 7.75 10.55
C LYS A 47 3.00 6.55 9.73
N LEU A 48 1.75 6.58 9.29
CA LEU A 48 1.21 5.50 8.47
C LEU A 48 1.94 5.42 7.13
N LEU A 49 2.25 6.58 6.58
CA LEU A 49 2.98 6.64 5.34
C LEU A 49 4.32 5.93 5.46
N ASN A 50 5.04 6.21 6.53
CA ASN A 50 6.31 5.56 6.79
C ASN A 50 6.16 4.07 6.91
N GLU A 51 5.13 3.62 7.62
CA GLU A 51 4.88 2.21 7.79
C GLU A 51 4.66 1.53 6.46
N GLN A 52 3.87 2.15 5.61
CA GLN A 52 3.58 1.56 4.31
C GLN A 52 4.82 1.50 3.44
N ILE A 53 5.63 2.54 3.49
CA ILE A 53 6.85 2.56 2.73
C ILE A 53 7.77 1.42 3.18
N LEU A 54 7.88 1.24 4.48
CA LEU A 54 8.71 0.16 5.01
C LEU A 54 8.18 -1.21 4.61
N ASN A 55 6.87 -1.36 4.68
CA ASN A 55 6.25 -2.63 4.30
C ASN A 55 6.53 -2.96 2.85
N LEU A 56 6.33 -2.00 1.98
CA LEU A 56 6.53 -2.23 0.55
C LEU A 56 8.00 -2.45 0.25
N SER A 57 8.84 -1.77 0.97
CA SER A 57 10.28 -1.92 0.79
C SER A 57 10.73 -3.31 1.19
N LYS A 58 10.18 -3.81 2.27
CA LYS A 58 10.52 -5.15 2.73
C LYS A 58 10.15 -6.19 1.70
N LYS A 59 8.97 -6.06 1.13
CA LYS A 59 8.53 -7.01 0.14
C LYS A 59 9.47 -7.02 -1.05
N ARG A 60 9.92 -5.85 -1.43
CA ARG A 60 10.86 -5.75 -2.52
C ARG A 60 12.17 -6.42 -2.20
N GLY A 61 12.61 -6.23 -0.97
CA GLY A 61 13.84 -6.80 -0.54
C GLY A 61 13.86 -8.31 -0.69
N GLN A 62 12.74 -8.93 -0.47
CA GLN A 62 12.65 -10.37 -0.58
C GLN A 62 12.84 -10.83 -1.99
N LEU A 63 12.38 -10.07 -2.93
CA LEU A 63 12.53 -10.44 -4.33
C LEU A 63 13.97 -10.40 -4.78
N LYS A 64 14.75 -9.67 -4.06
CA LYS A 64 16.12 -9.48 -4.44
C LYS A 64 16.89 -10.79 -4.46
N GLN A 65 16.51 -11.66 -3.62
CA GLN A 65 17.16 -12.94 -3.57
C GLN A 65 16.78 -13.81 -4.73
#